data_83d1dd1c13ee79e0c6503c07329af621
#
_entry.id   83d1dd1c13ee79e0c6503c07329af621
#
_cell.length_a   1.000
_cell.length_b   1.000
_cell.length_c   1.000
_cell.angle_alpha   90.00
_cell.angle_beta   90.00
_cell.angle_gamma   90.00
#
_symmetry.space_group_name_H-M   'P 1'
#
loop_
_entity.id
_entity.type
_entity.pdbx_description
1 polymer ?
#
loop_
_entity_poly.entity_id
_entity_poly.type
_entity_poly.pdbx_seq_one_letter_code
_entity_poly.pdbx_strand_id
1 'polypeptide(L)'
;MSLNWLYTDIDTTSAQKTTEEGPAERFRIKADYTLPIGANDRFEAGYQSRIGNSEDATNLYNYDIDTKDFVLIPEYSNTTQYNRNIHAIYAMYAGEVKSFGYQLGLRGEYTYRYMELLKTGESFTLDRMDYFPTIHLSYNLPKDNMLMASYARRIDRPRGWYLEPFITVQDAYNLRQGNPELLPEYIDSYELNYQKRFKKDFISFEAYYRVTHNKIERVSSVYEENILLHTYENVGEDYSLGGELMIGVDIFKWWHADIMGNLYYYQVKGVLYDEPFDNTSLNWGSRLNNTFKVAEFTNIQLTGNYISPSVSAQGKRYGYYVVNAAVKQEFFKRKLSLTLQARDLFGTAVFESINEGPDFSNYFYAKRNAPLISLSVSFKINNYKVRRNPTSEGFDTGEEF
;
A
#
# COMPACT_ATOMS: atom_id res chain seq x y z
N MET A 1 -10.78 -6.10 17.38
CA MET A 1 -11.74 -5.72 18.45
C MET A 1 -11.58 -4.24 18.74
N SER A 2 -12.57 -3.42 18.44
CA SER A 2 -12.59 -2.00 18.81
C SER A 2 -13.66 -1.77 19.88
N LEU A 3 -13.33 -0.98 20.91
CA LEU A 3 -14.21 -0.64 22.01
C LEU A 3 -14.27 0.89 22.10
N ASN A 4 -15.45 1.45 21.86
CA ASN A 4 -15.71 2.89 21.99
C ASN A 4 -16.51 3.16 23.27
N TRP A 5 -15.96 3.93 24.19
CA TRP A 5 -16.57 4.29 25.46
C TRP A 5 -16.91 5.77 25.48
N LEU A 6 -18.15 6.09 25.84
CA LEU A 6 -18.58 7.45 26.17
C LEU A 6 -18.76 7.54 27.69
N TYR A 7 -18.00 8.43 28.33
CA TYR A 7 -18.06 8.67 29.77
C TYR A 7 -18.74 10.00 30.06
N THR A 8 -19.64 10.02 31.00
CA THR A 8 -20.10 11.24 31.66
C THR A 8 -19.82 11.13 33.15
N ASP A 9 -18.92 11.94 33.62
CA ASP A 9 -18.41 12.18 34.96
C ASP A 9 -18.21 11.01 35.94
N ILE A 10 -18.99 9.95 35.94
CA ILE A 10 -18.85 8.83 36.89
C ILE A 10 -19.30 7.46 36.32
N ASP A 11 -20.17 7.42 35.29
CA ASP A 11 -20.70 6.17 34.76
C ASP A 11 -20.66 6.10 33.23
N THR A 12 -20.52 4.89 32.68
CA THR A 12 -20.68 4.62 31.25
C THR A 12 -22.14 4.76 30.88
N THR A 13 -22.48 5.77 30.08
CA THR A 13 -23.86 6.00 29.62
C THR A 13 -24.17 5.29 28.30
N SER A 14 -23.17 5.07 27.45
CA SER A 14 -23.28 4.22 26.27
C SER A 14 -21.93 3.66 25.89
N ALA A 15 -21.93 2.47 25.31
CA ALA A 15 -20.73 1.87 24.70
C ALA A 15 -21.15 0.92 23.58
N GLN A 16 -20.32 0.84 22.54
CA GLN A 16 -20.46 -0.11 21.47
C GLN A 16 -19.24 -1.01 21.40
N LYS A 17 -19.43 -2.27 21.08
CA LYS A 17 -18.38 -3.25 20.86
C LYS A 17 -18.61 -3.91 19.52
N THR A 18 -17.61 -3.85 18.64
CA THR A 18 -17.60 -4.60 17.38
C THR A 18 -16.56 -5.71 17.48
N THR A 19 -16.95 -6.93 17.08
CA THR A 19 -16.02 -8.07 16.92
C THR A 19 -16.01 -8.50 15.48
N GLU A 20 -14.82 -8.81 14.97
CA GLU A 20 -14.60 -9.48 13.69
C GLU A 20 -13.87 -10.78 14.00
N GLU A 21 -14.47 -11.89 13.69
CA GLU A 21 -13.95 -13.22 14.01
C GLU A 21 -14.30 -14.20 12.90
N GLY A 22 -13.37 -15.11 12.58
CA GLY A 22 -13.65 -16.18 11.63
C GLY A 22 -12.43 -17.02 11.29
N PRO A 23 -12.64 -18.28 10.92
CA PRO A 23 -11.57 -19.14 10.43
C PRO A 23 -11.14 -18.71 9.04
N ALA A 24 -9.83 -18.80 8.77
CA ALA A 24 -9.28 -18.60 7.44
C ALA A 24 -8.29 -19.74 7.13
N GLU A 25 -8.50 -20.41 5.99
CA GLU A 25 -7.62 -21.43 5.47
C GLU A 25 -6.99 -20.98 4.17
N ARG A 26 -5.68 -21.12 4.05
CA ARG A 26 -4.94 -20.65 2.87
C ARG A 26 -3.92 -21.68 2.45
N PHE A 27 -3.97 -22.06 1.16
CA PHE A 27 -3.01 -22.96 0.53
C PHE A 27 -2.31 -22.25 -0.61
N ARG A 28 -1.00 -22.37 -0.67
CA ARG A 28 -0.18 -21.90 -1.78
C ARG A 28 0.67 -23.03 -2.32
N ILE A 29 0.53 -23.30 -3.61
CA ILE A 29 1.36 -24.25 -4.35
C ILE A 29 2.13 -23.46 -5.37
N LYS A 30 3.45 -23.65 -5.44
CA LYS A 30 4.32 -23.00 -6.43
C LYS A 30 5.31 -24.03 -6.98
N ALA A 31 5.45 -24.05 -8.30
CA ALA A 31 6.46 -24.84 -9.01
C ALA A 31 7.14 -23.94 -10.05
N ASP A 32 8.45 -23.80 -9.92
CA ASP A 32 9.27 -23.00 -10.83
C ASP A 32 10.28 -23.90 -11.54
N TYR A 33 10.46 -23.63 -12.82
CA TYR A 33 11.47 -24.28 -13.67
C TYR A 33 12.33 -23.23 -14.32
N THR A 34 13.65 -23.38 -14.24
CA THR A 34 14.62 -22.51 -14.88
C THR A 34 15.53 -23.32 -15.75
N LEU A 35 15.61 -22.96 -17.03
CA LEU A 35 16.48 -23.55 -18.04
C LEU A 35 17.51 -22.51 -18.49
N PRO A 36 18.78 -22.64 -18.10
CA PRO A 36 19.86 -21.85 -18.72
C PRO A 36 20.03 -22.22 -20.19
N ILE A 37 20.12 -21.22 -21.06
CA ILE A 37 20.29 -21.38 -22.49
C ILE A 37 21.61 -20.71 -22.91
N GLY A 38 22.61 -21.52 -23.21
CA GLY A 38 23.94 -21.01 -23.48
C GLY A 38 24.59 -20.33 -22.26
N ALA A 39 25.33 -19.25 -22.48
CA ALA A 39 26.08 -18.56 -21.41
C ALA A 39 25.31 -17.42 -20.76
N ASN A 40 24.40 -16.78 -21.49
CA ASN A 40 23.81 -15.50 -21.06
C ASN A 40 22.29 -15.50 -21.04
N ASP A 41 21.65 -16.53 -21.58
CA ASP A 41 20.19 -16.58 -21.70
C ASP A 41 19.60 -17.59 -20.72
N ARG A 42 18.35 -17.35 -20.32
CA ARG A 42 17.58 -18.28 -19.51
C ARG A 42 16.09 -18.22 -19.86
N PHE A 43 15.49 -19.37 -19.85
CA PHE A 43 14.04 -19.52 -19.90
C PHE A 43 13.54 -19.93 -18.53
N GLU A 44 12.50 -19.27 -18.07
CA GLU A 44 11.83 -19.59 -16.81
C GLU A 44 10.35 -19.84 -17.09
N ALA A 45 9.78 -20.83 -16.43
CA ALA A 45 8.35 -21.10 -16.48
C ALA A 45 7.88 -21.59 -15.11
N GLY A 46 6.64 -21.36 -14.79
CA GLY A 46 6.11 -21.83 -13.51
C GLY A 46 4.60 -21.85 -13.46
N TYR A 47 4.14 -22.49 -12.41
CA TYR A 47 2.75 -22.56 -12.00
C TYR A 47 2.63 -22.11 -10.55
N GLN A 48 1.59 -21.33 -10.28
CA GLN A 48 1.24 -20.92 -8.93
C GLN A 48 -0.26 -21.09 -8.71
N SER A 49 -0.64 -21.68 -7.58
CA SER A 49 -2.03 -21.75 -7.13
C SER A 49 -2.13 -21.16 -5.74
N ARG A 50 -3.11 -20.29 -5.52
CA ARG A 50 -3.51 -19.76 -4.23
C ARG A 50 -4.98 -20.11 -4.03
N ILE A 51 -5.29 -20.81 -2.97
CA ILE A 51 -6.64 -21.24 -2.60
C ILE A 51 -6.89 -20.70 -1.21
N GLY A 52 -7.92 -19.92 -1.04
CA GLY A 52 -8.28 -19.31 0.22
C GLY A 52 -9.77 -19.42 0.50
N ASN A 53 -10.09 -19.87 1.71
CA ASN A 53 -11.45 -19.91 2.24
C ASN A 53 -11.44 -19.15 3.57
N SER A 54 -12.37 -18.25 3.77
CA SER A 54 -12.61 -17.62 5.06
C SER A 54 -14.08 -17.50 5.35
N GLU A 55 -14.38 -17.44 6.62
CA GLU A 55 -15.69 -17.05 7.15
C GLU A 55 -15.44 -15.88 8.10
N ASP A 56 -16.05 -14.73 7.82
CA ASP A 56 -15.86 -13.51 8.57
C ASP A 56 -17.19 -13.10 9.22
N ALA A 57 -17.28 -13.27 10.56
CA ALA A 57 -18.42 -12.86 11.35
C ALA A 57 -18.15 -11.49 11.98
N THR A 58 -18.89 -10.47 11.54
CA THR A 58 -18.89 -9.13 12.13
C THR A 58 -20.12 -8.98 13.01
N ASN A 59 -19.90 -8.75 14.31
CA ASN A 59 -20.95 -8.61 15.29
C ASN A 59 -20.88 -7.24 15.97
N LEU A 60 -22.01 -6.54 16.03
CA LEU A 60 -22.15 -5.28 16.76
C LEU A 60 -22.96 -5.53 18.05
N TYR A 61 -22.46 -4.98 19.15
CA TYR A 61 -23.12 -5.03 20.46
C TYR A 61 -23.26 -3.62 21.01
N ASN A 62 -24.41 -3.33 21.63
CA ASN A 62 -24.61 -2.16 22.45
C ASN A 62 -24.56 -2.52 23.92
N TYR A 63 -23.99 -1.63 24.73
CA TYR A 63 -24.02 -1.76 26.18
C TYR A 63 -25.41 -1.43 26.69
N ASP A 64 -26.01 -2.37 27.43
CA ASP A 64 -27.27 -2.21 28.12
C ASP A 64 -26.97 -1.78 29.58
N ILE A 65 -27.51 -0.63 29.98
CA ILE A 65 -27.25 -0.04 31.30
C ILE A 65 -27.93 -0.85 32.40
N ASP A 66 -29.10 -1.42 32.13
CA ASP A 66 -29.88 -2.14 33.13
C ASP A 66 -29.28 -3.50 33.45
N THR A 67 -28.83 -4.23 32.43
CA THR A 67 -28.20 -5.54 32.56
C THR A 67 -26.69 -5.44 32.81
N LYS A 68 -26.08 -4.28 32.54
CA LYS A 68 -24.63 -4.03 32.59
C LYS A 68 -23.84 -4.99 31.69
N ASP A 69 -24.39 -5.39 30.59
CA ASP A 69 -23.79 -6.31 29.64
C ASP A 69 -23.89 -5.80 28.20
N PHE A 70 -23.15 -6.41 27.28
CA PHE A 70 -23.19 -6.10 25.86
C PHE A 70 -24.20 -6.98 25.14
N VAL A 71 -25.26 -6.39 24.62
CA VAL A 71 -26.33 -7.06 23.90
C VAL A 71 -26.08 -6.99 22.39
N LEU A 72 -26.10 -8.13 21.71
CA LEU A 72 -25.95 -8.23 20.26
C LEU A 72 -27.05 -7.45 19.53
N ILE A 73 -26.66 -6.69 18.50
CA ILE A 73 -27.60 -6.05 17.57
C ILE A 73 -27.65 -6.88 16.27
N PRO A 74 -28.66 -7.72 16.09
CA PRO A 74 -28.71 -8.63 14.95
C PRO A 74 -28.78 -7.92 13.59
N GLU A 75 -29.33 -6.70 13.55
CA GLU A 75 -29.47 -5.91 12.32
C GLU A 75 -28.12 -5.59 11.69
N TYR A 76 -27.13 -5.23 12.49
CA TYR A 76 -25.76 -4.90 12.08
C TYR A 76 -24.77 -6.03 12.28
N SER A 77 -25.26 -7.25 12.54
CA SER A 77 -24.43 -8.45 12.70
C SER A 77 -24.62 -9.37 11.50
N ASN A 78 -23.51 -9.71 10.85
CA ASN A 78 -23.51 -10.47 9.61
C ASN A 78 -22.32 -11.45 9.57
N THR A 79 -22.51 -12.54 8.82
CA THR A 79 -21.44 -13.50 8.54
C THR A 79 -21.32 -13.67 7.04
N THR A 80 -20.10 -13.51 6.51
CA THR A 80 -19.79 -13.75 5.11
C THR A 80 -18.93 -14.99 4.96
N GLN A 81 -19.23 -15.81 3.98
CA GLN A 81 -18.36 -16.87 3.50
C GLN A 81 -17.64 -16.39 2.24
N TYR A 82 -16.33 -16.50 2.22
CA TYR A 82 -15.49 -16.01 1.12
C TYR A 82 -14.54 -17.08 0.63
N ASN A 83 -14.66 -17.41 -0.66
CA ASN A 83 -13.78 -18.33 -1.36
C ASN A 83 -13.05 -17.60 -2.48
N ARG A 84 -11.71 -17.72 -2.53
CA ARG A 84 -10.90 -17.13 -3.60
C ARG A 84 -9.84 -18.11 -4.07
N ASN A 85 -9.92 -18.51 -5.32
CA ASN A 85 -8.99 -19.39 -5.98
C ASN A 85 -8.32 -18.65 -7.14
N ILE A 86 -6.99 -18.61 -7.15
CA ILE A 86 -6.20 -17.99 -8.21
C ILE A 86 -5.19 -19.01 -8.71
N HIS A 87 -5.29 -19.36 -9.98
CA HIS A 87 -4.37 -20.25 -10.66
C HIS A 87 -3.62 -19.50 -11.73
N ALA A 88 -2.31 -19.56 -11.72
CA ALA A 88 -1.47 -18.82 -12.65
C ALA A 88 -0.43 -19.72 -13.30
N ILE A 89 -0.23 -19.48 -14.59
CA ILE A 89 0.92 -20.00 -15.34
C ILE A 89 1.73 -18.83 -15.88
N TYR A 90 3.03 -18.96 -15.94
CA TYR A 90 3.87 -17.93 -16.51
C TYR A 90 5.07 -18.52 -17.24
N ALA A 91 5.55 -17.75 -18.19
CA ALA A 91 6.80 -18.00 -18.89
C ALA A 91 7.57 -16.69 -19.05
N MET A 92 8.89 -16.75 -18.95
CA MET A 92 9.79 -15.63 -19.09
C MET A 92 11.05 -16.06 -19.84
N TYR A 93 11.50 -15.22 -20.75
CA TYR A 93 12.79 -15.36 -21.43
C TYR A 93 13.64 -14.13 -21.17
N ALA A 94 14.84 -14.32 -20.66
CA ALA A 94 15.76 -13.25 -20.36
C ALA A 94 17.15 -13.58 -20.89
N GLY A 95 17.86 -12.55 -21.36
CA GLY A 95 19.20 -12.72 -21.88
C GLY A 95 19.95 -11.42 -22.02
N GLU A 96 21.20 -11.54 -22.47
CA GLU A 96 22.10 -10.41 -22.71
C GLU A 96 22.92 -10.62 -23.98
N VAL A 97 22.90 -9.61 -24.85
CA VAL A 97 23.75 -9.55 -26.05
C VAL A 97 24.66 -8.34 -25.94
N LYS A 98 25.95 -8.56 -25.67
CA LYS A 98 26.95 -7.51 -25.40
C LYS A 98 26.49 -6.62 -24.22
N SER A 99 26.17 -5.37 -24.48
CA SER A 99 25.70 -4.41 -23.49
C SER A 99 24.19 -4.30 -23.39
N PHE A 100 23.45 -5.05 -24.20
CA PHE A 100 22.00 -5.00 -24.25
C PHE A 100 21.40 -6.20 -23.55
N GLY A 101 20.69 -5.96 -22.43
CA GLY A 101 19.91 -6.95 -21.70
C GLY A 101 18.42 -6.86 -22.04
N TYR A 102 17.74 -7.99 -22.05
CA TYR A 102 16.31 -8.08 -22.32
C TYR A 102 15.65 -9.15 -21.46
N GLN A 103 14.41 -8.89 -21.09
CA GLN A 103 13.54 -9.83 -20.41
C GLN A 103 12.11 -9.64 -20.92
N LEU A 104 11.51 -10.72 -21.38
CA LEU A 104 10.14 -10.77 -21.88
C LEU A 104 9.37 -11.80 -21.05
N GLY A 105 8.24 -11.43 -20.50
CA GLY A 105 7.43 -12.31 -19.68
C GLY A 105 5.93 -12.23 -20.04
N LEU A 106 5.24 -13.34 -19.87
CA LEU A 106 3.79 -13.40 -19.92
C LEU A 106 3.28 -14.30 -18.80
N ARG A 107 2.33 -13.77 -18.04
CA ARG A 107 1.61 -14.50 -16.98
C ARG A 107 0.13 -14.49 -17.30
N GLY A 108 -0.52 -15.65 -17.24
CA GLY A 108 -1.96 -15.80 -17.30
C GLY A 108 -2.50 -16.25 -15.95
N GLU A 109 -3.55 -15.62 -15.46
CA GLU A 109 -4.20 -15.94 -14.19
C GLU A 109 -5.68 -16.22 -14.40
N TYR A 110 -6.12 -17.37 -13.90
CA TYR A 110 -7.54 -17.66 -13.71
C TYR A 110 -7.92 -17.35 -12.27
N THR A 111 -8.90 -16.48 -12.07
CA THR A 111 -9.43 -16.09 -10.77
C THR A 111 -10.88 -16.51 -10.64
N TYR A 112 -11.19 -17.31 -9.64
CA TYR A 112 -12.54 -17.60 -9.17
C TYR A 112 -12.70 -17.01 -7.77
N ARG A 113 -13.70 -16.15 -7.58
CA ARG A 113 -14.08 -15.56 -6.29
C ARG A 113 -15.57 -15.81 -6.07
N TYR A 114 -15.92 -16.39 -4.94
CA TYR A 114 -17.29 -16.57 -4.46
C TYR A 114 -17.42 -15.95 -3.09
N MET A 115 -18.47 -15.19 -2.88
CA MET A 115 -18.84 -14.59 -1.61
C MET A 115 -20.33 -14.82 -1.35
N GLU A 116 -20.67 -15.20 -0.14
CA GLU A 116 -22.05 -15.42 0.28
C GLU A 116 -22.31 -14.74 1.62
N LEU A 117 -23.39 -14.00 1.72
CA LEU A 117 -23.89 -13.42 2.95
C LEU A 117 -24.84 -14.45 3.60
N LEU A 118 -24.38 -15.14 4.64
CA LEU A 118 -25.10 -16.29 5.23
C LEU A 118 -26.47 -15.91 5.80
N LYS A 119 -26.66 -14.66 6.21
CA LYS A 119 -27.92 -14.15 6.76
C LYS A 119 -29.04 -14.08 5.72
N THR A 120 -28.72 -13.70 4.48
CA THR A 120 -29.69 -13.51 3.39
C THR A 120 -29.62 -14.59 2.32
N GLY A 121 -28.53 -15.35 2.25
CA GLY A 121 -28.23 -16.30 1.17
C GLY A 121 -27.86 -15.61 -0.14
N GLU A 122 -27.62 -14.29 -0.12
CA GLU A 122 -27.19 -13.54 -1.29
C GLU A 122 -25.75 -13.89 -1.61
N SER A 123 -25.46 -14.14 -2.88
CA SER A 123 -24.13 -14.57 -3.33
C SER A 123 -23.63 -13.83 -4.55
N PHE A 124 -22.31 -13.64 -4.61
CA PHE A 124 -21.60 -12.90 -5.65
C PHE A 124 -20.44 -13.73 -6.16
N THR A 125 -20.35 -13.86 -7.48
CA THR A 125 -19.31 -14.67 -8.13
C THR A 125 -18.54 -13.82 -9.13
N LEU A 126 -17.22 -13.92 -9.11
CA LEU A 126 -16.33 -13.41 -10.15
C LEU A 126 -15.54 -14.59 -10.73
N ASP A 127 -15.64 -14.78 -12.02
CA ASP A 127 -14.96 -15.84 -12.79
C ASP A 127 -14.31 -15.18 -14.02
N ARG A 128 -12.95 -15.18 -14.07
CA ARG A 128 -12.25 -14.49 -15.15
C ARG A 128 -10.84 -14.98 -15.38
N MET A 129 -10.37 -14.74 -16.60
CA MET A 129 -9.00 -14.96 -17.03
C MET A 129 -8.33 -13.63 -17.36
N ASP A 130 -7.13 -13.39 -16.80
CA ASP A 130 -6.36 -12.17 -16.95
C ASP A 130 -4.95 -12.46 -17.47
N TYR A 131 -4.36 -11.48 -18.21
CA TYR A 131 -3.02 -11.62 -18.81
C TYR A 131 -2.14 -10.43 -18.43
N PHE A 132 -0.90 -10.73 -18.04
CA PHE A 132 0.07 -9.77 -17.54
C PHE A 132 1.38 -9.88 -18.33
N PRO A 133 1.49 -9.18 -19.45
CA PRO A 133 2.74 -9.06 -20.19
C PRO A 133 3.73 -8.17 -19.45
N THR A 134 5.02 -8.50 -19.54
CA THR A 134 6.13 -7.68 -19.04
C THR A 134 7.26 -7.64 -20.04
N ILE A 135 7.86 -6.45 -20.20
CA ILE A 135 9.03 -6.23 -21.05
C ILE A 135 10.00 -5.38 -20.25
N HIS A 136 11.24 -5.85 -20.12
CA HIS A 136 12.33 -5.07 -19.52
C HIS A 136 13.51 -5.09 -20.48
N LEU A 137 14.00 -3.91 -20.81
CA LEU A 137 15.16 -3.69 -21.66
C LEU A 137 16.19 -2.91 -20.86
N SER A 138 17.47 -3.25 -20.99
CA SER A 138 18.56 -2.53 -20.37
C SER A 138 19.72 -2.35 -21.33
N TYR A 139 20.42 -1.24 -21.20
CA TYR A 139 21.61 -0.97 -21.99
C TYR A 139 22.72 -0.43 -21.08
N ASN A 140 23.80 -1.21 -20.99
CA ASN A 140 24.98 -0.85 -20.20
C ASN A 140 25.86 0.09 -21.02
N LEU A 141 25.93 1.35 -20.60
CA LEU A 141 26.77 2.39 -21.17
C LEU A 141 28.15 2.40 -20.49
N PRO A 142 29.20 2.96 -21.12
CA PRO A 142 30.52 3.11 -20.48
C PRO A 142 30.45 3.93 -19.17
N LYS A 143 31.40 3.68 -18.24
CA LYS A 143 31.59 4.41 -16.99
C LYS A 143 30.39 4.25 -16.01
N ASP A 144 29.91 3.03 -15.84
CA ASP A 144 28.89 2.64 -14.88
C ASP A 144 27.56 3.42 -15.04
N ASN A 145 27.18 3.67 -16.31
CA ASN A 145 25.88 4.20 -16.66
C ASN A 145 24.99 3.09 -17.20
N MET A 146 23.69 3.14 -16.91
CA MET A 146 22.72 2.20 -17.42
C MET A 146 21.43 2.93 -17.79
N LEU A 147 20.90 2.58 -18.96
CA LEU A 147 19.54 2.94 -19.38
C LEU A 147 18.65 1.71 -19.27
N MET A 148 17.44 1.90 -18.78
CA MET A 148 16.43 0.84 -18.72
C MET A 148 15.11 1.38 -19.24
N ALA A 149 14.38 0.53 -19.96
CA ALA A 149 13.00 0.80 -20.36
C ALA A 149 12.16 -0.41 -19.98
N SER A 150 10.98 -0.17 -19.42
CA SER A 150 10.09 -1.24 -19.03
C SER A 150 8.64 -0.95 -19.35
N TYR A 151 7.90 -2.01 -19.60
CA TYR A 151 6.45 -2.07 -19.61
C TYR A 151 6.01 -3.25 -18.76
N ALA A 152 5.02 -3.02 -17.90
CA ALA A 152 4.38 -4.07 -17.14
C ALA A 152 2.90 -3.77 -16.93
N ARG A 153 2.06 -4.80 -17.16
CA ARG A 153 0.68 -4.78 -16.69
C ARG A 153 0.58 -5.52 -15.36
N ARG A 154 -0.07 -4.89 -14.40
CA ARG A 154 -0.31 -5.43 -13.05
C ARG A 154 -1.79 -5.42 -12.75
N ILE A 155 -2.17 -6.19 -11.74
CA ILE A 155 -3.53 -6.21 -11.18
C ILE A 155 -3.47 -5.82 -9.71
N ASP A 156 -4.41 -4.98 -9.28
CA ASP A 156 -4.70 -4.76 -7.86
C ASP A 156 -6.14 -5.19 -7.58
N ARG A 157 -6.30 -6.13 -6.66
CA ARG A 157 -7.60 -6.71 -6.35
C ARG A 157 -8.21 -6.02 -5.12
N PRO A 158 -9.54 -5.80 -5.12
CA PRO A 158 -10.20 -5.24 -3.96
C PRO A 158 -9.95 -6.13 -2.74
N ARG A 159 -9.71 -5.50 -1.60
CA ARG A 159 -9.53 -6.18 -0.31
C ARG A 159 -10.86 -6.81 0.12
N GLY A 160 -10.82 -7.86 0.97
CA GLY A 160 -12.02 -8.57 1.41
C GLY A 160 -13.10 -7.63 1.95
N TRP A 161 -12.75 -6.74 2.86
CA TRP A 161 -13.68 -5.79 3.47
C TRP A 161 -14.22 -4.69 2.53
N TYR A 162 -13.64 -4.49 1.32
CA TYR A 162 -14.24 -3.65 0.27
C TYR A 162 -15.45 -4.32 -0.38
N LEU A 163 -15.57 -5.63 -0.21
CA LEU A 163 -16.57 -6.46 -0.87
C LEU A 163 -17.76 -6.80 0.02
N GLU A 164 -17.67 -6.59 1.35
CA GLU A 164 -18.71 -6.94 2.32
C GLU A 164 -20.01 -6.16 2.09
N PRO A 165 -21.11 -6.79 1.64
CA PRO A 165 -22.29 -6.07 1.17
C PRO A 165 -23.24 -5.61 2.29
N PHE A 166 -22.77 -5.56 3.53
CA PHE A 166 -23.57 -5.16 4.69
C PHE A 166 -23.03 -3.90 5.36
N ILE A 167 -23.92 -3.21 6.06
CA ILE A 167 -23.57 -1.99 6.79
C ILE A 167 -22.78 -2.36 8.06
N THR A 168 -21.62 -1.73 8.20
CA THR A 168 -20.80 -1.78 9.40
C THR A 168 -20.73 -0.39 10.03
N VAL A 169 -21.05 -0.26 11.30
CA VAL A 169 -20.95 1.00 12.05
C VAL A 169 -19.50 1.29 12.38
N GLN A 170 -18.97 2.40 11.86
CA GLN A 170 -17.63 2.87 12.16
C GLN A 170 -17.61 3.79 13.39
N ASP A 171 -18.55 4.72 13.43
CA ASP A 171 -18.84 5.62 14.55
C ASP A 171 -20.28 6.16 14.44
N ALA A 172 -20.66 7.12 15.29
CA ALA A 172 -22.01 7.67 15.35
C ALA A 172 -22.46 8.40 14.07
N TYR A 173 -21.53 8.78 13.20
CA TYR A 173 -21.80 9.59 11.99
C TYR A 173 -21.32 8.91 10.70
N ASN A 174 -20.64 7.77 10.81
CA ASN A 174 -20.03 7.10 9.69
C ASN A 174 -20.37 5.62 9.66
N LEU A 175 -20.99 5.21 8.57
CA LEU A 175 -21.27 3.83 8.20
C LEU A 175 -20.38 3.41 7.05
N ARG A 176 -20.10 2.13 6.94
CA ARG A 176 -19.38 1.52 5.80
C ARG A 176 -20.21 0.38 5.23
N GLN A 177 -20.26 0.29 3.91
CA GLN A 177 -20.77 -0.86 3.17
C GLN A 177 -19.83 -1.14 2.01
N GLY A 178 -19.38 -2.38 1.86
CA GLY A 178 -18.60 -2.79 0.72
C GLY A 178 -19.46 -3.04 -0.51
N ASN A 179 -18.78 -3.22 -1.64
CA ASN A 179 -19.40 -3.52 -2.93
C ASN A 179 -18.85 -4.85 -3.48
N PRO A 180 -19.59 -5.95 -3.44
CA PRO A 180 -19.12 -7.27 -3.89
C PRO A 180 -18.95 -7.35 -5.42
N GLU A 181 -19.50 -6.41 -6.18
CA GLU A 181 -19.38 -6.35 -7.64
C GLU A 181 -18.09 -5.68 -8.13
N LEU A 182 -17.25 -5.18 -7.21
CA LEU A 182 -16.00 -4.56 -7.56
C LEU A 182 -15.13 -5.45 -8.46
N LEU A 183 -14.72 -4.86 -9.57
CA LEU A 183 -13.71 -5.40 -10.47
C LEU A 183 -12.30 -5.00 -9.98
N PRO A 184 -11.28 -5.80 -10.27
CA PRO A 184 -9.90 -5.41 -9.97
C PRO A 184 -9.45 -4.23 -10.83
N GLU A 185 -8.52 -3.45 -10.28
CA GLU A 185 -7.77 -2.44 -11.04
C GLU A 185 -6.70 -3.10 -11.92
N TYR A 186 -6.50 -2.57 -13.13
CA TYR A 186 -5.37 -2.94 -14.00
C TYR A 186 -4.48 -1.73 -14.20
N ILE A 187 -3.20 -1.92 -13.92
CA ILE A 187 -2.20 -0.86 -13.98
C ILE A 187 -1.23 -1.16 -15.12
N ASP A 188 -1.29 -0.37 -16.18
CA ASP A 188 -0.30 -0.36 -17.24
C ASP A 188 0.78 0.68 -16.93
N SER A 189 2.02 0.23 -16.73
CA SER A 189 3.16 1.09 -16.38
C SER A 189 4.22 1.06 -17.49
N TYR A 190 4.59 2.25 -17.95
CA TYR A 190 5.67 2.49 -18.91
C TYR A 190 6.74 3.32 -18.21
N GLU A 191 7.97 2.83 -18.17
CA GLU A 191 9.05 3.44 -17.41
C GLU A 191 10.33 3.54 -18.24
N LEU A 192 11.02 4.67 -18.10
CA LEU A 192 12.34 4.91 -18.66
C LEU A 192 13.25 5.37 -17.53
N ASN A 193 14.24 4.58 -17.20
CA ASN A 193 15.18 4.85 -16.11
C ASN A 193 16.59 5.04 -16.61
N TYR A 194 17.28 6.05 -16.07
CA TYR A 194 18.72 6.25 -16.21
C TYR A 194 19.38 6.17 -14.84
N GLN A 195 20.38 5.32 -14.72
CA GLN A 195 21.18 5.19 -13.51
C GLN A 195 22.67 5.39 -13.79
N LYS A 196 23.32 6.12 -12.90
CA LYS A 196 24.78 6.25 -12.87
C LYS A 196 25.33 5.97 -11.47
N ARG A 197 26.37 5.17 -11.40
CA ARG A 197 27.10 4.88 -10.15
C ARG A 197 28.48 5.51 -10.16
N PHE A 198 28.89 6.06 -9.01
CA PHE A 198 30.18 6.69 -8.81
C PHE A 198 30.81 6.08 -7.55
N LYS A 199 31.54 4.98 -7.64
CA LYS A 199 32.14 4.29 -6.48
C LYS A 199 31.08 3.93 -5.42
N LYS A 200 30.77 4.86 -4.50
CA LYS A 200 29.77 4.69 -3.43
C LYS A 200 28.50 5.49 -3.67
N ASP A 201 28.56 6.47 -4.54
CA ASP A 201 27.47 7.39 -4.81
C ASP A 201 26.67 6.92 -6.02
N PHE A 202 25.42 7.32 -6.09
CA PHE A 202 24.60 7.05 -7.26
C PHE A 202 23.63 8.20 -7.53
N ILE A 203 23.24 8.30 -8.79
CA ILE A 203 22.08 9.10 -9.24
C ILE A 203 21.21 8.22 -10.12
N SER A 204 19.92 8.26 -9.90
CA SER A 204 18.91 7.60 -10.72
C SER A 204 17.81 8.59 -11.05
N PHE A 205 17.39 8.60 -12.31
CA PHE A 205 16.26 9.35 -12.78
C PHE A 205 15.31 8.40 -13.52
N GLU A 206 14.03 8.44 -13.17
CA GLU A 206 12.98 7.66 -13.83
C GLU A 206 11.91 8.61 -14.36
N ALA A 207 11.53 8.45 -15.63
CA ALA A 207 10.32 9.02 -16.19
C ALA A 207 9.30 7.90 -16.35
N TYR A 208 8.05 8.16 -16.02
CA TYR A 208 7.00 7.14 -16.10
C TYR A 208 5.68 7.69 -16.59
N TYR A 209 4.91 6.80 -17.21
CA TYR A 209 3.50 6.98 -17.51
C TYR A 209 2.72 5.76 -17.02
N ARG A 210 1.70 5.97 -16.18
CA ARG A 210 0.87 4.92 -15.60
C ARG A 210 -0.59 5.21 -15.89
N VAL A 211 -1.32 4.15 -16.23
CA VAL A 211 -2.78 4.18 -16.42
C VAL A 211 -3.38 3.10 -15.53
N THR A 212 -4.32 3.48 -14.68
CA THR A 212 -5.10 2.54 -13.89
C THR A 212 -6.51 2.46 -14.46
N HIS A 213 -6.88 1.31 -14.96
CA HIS A 213 -8.25 1.01 -15.41
C HIS A 213 -9.07 0.43 -14.27
N ASN A 214 -10.38 0.62 -14.29
CA ASN A 214 -11.32 0.24 -13.23
C ASN A 214 -10.91 0.81 -11.86
N LYS A 215 -10.50 2.07 -11.83
CA LYS A 215 -10.05 2.74 -10.62
C LYS A 215 -11.05 2.58 -9.49
N ILE A 216 -10.61 2.01 -8.37
CA ILE A 216 -11.42 1.85 -7.16
C ILE A 216 -11.22 3.08 -6.29
N GLU A 217 -12.31 3.78 -5.98
CA GLU A 217 -12.32 4.91 -5.07
C GLU A 217 -13.29 4.65 -3.91
N ARG A 218 -12.95 5.19 -2.74
CA ARG A 218 -13.88 5.29 -1.63
C ARG A 218 -14.85 6.42 -1.92
N VAL A 219 -16.14 6.10 -1.97
CA VAL A 219 -17.24 7.01 -2.25
C VAL A 219 -18.07 7.23 -0.99
N SER A 220 -18.48 8.46 -0.73
CA SER A 220 -19.30 8.83 0.42
C SER A 220 -20.63 9.40 -0.05
N SER A 221 -21.72 9.01 0.57
CA SER A 221 -23.07 9.54 0.33
C SER A 221 -23.77 9.81 1.64
N VAL A 222 -24.84 10.61 1.61
CA VAL A 222 -25.71 10.80 2.77
C VAL A 222 -26.61 9.56 2.92
N TYR A 223 -26.56 8.91 4.07
CA TYR A 223 -27.41 7.76 4.42
C TYR A 223 -28.67 8.21 5.15
N GLU A 224 -28.48 9.01 6.19
CA GLU A 224 -29.54 9.68 6.97
C GLU A 224 -29.03 11.06 7.38
N GLU A 225 -29.88 11.87 8.01
CA GLU A 225 -29.48 13.19 8.49
C GLU A 225 -28.23 13.09 9.40
N ASN A 226 -27.15 13.77 8.98
CA ASN A 226 -25.82 13.76 9.64
C ASN A 226 -25.09 12.39 9.67
N ILE A 227 -25.52 11.40 8.90
CA ILE A 227 -24.85 10.11 8.79
C ILE A 227 -24.36 9.90 7.36
N LEU A 228 -23.08 9.65 7.20
CA LEU A 228 -22.44 9.32 5.92
C LEU A 228 -22.29 7.80 5.76
N LEU A 229 -22.66 7.31 4.59
CA LEU A 229 -22.31 5.97 4.13
C LEU A 229 -21.06 6.03 3.25
N HIS A 230 -20.09 5.21 3.57
CA HIS A 230 -18.89 5.04 2.78
C HIS A 230 -18.91 3.69 2.07
N THR A 231 -18.78 3.71 0.76
CA THR A 231 -18.70 2.52 -0.09
C THR A 231 -17.45 2.55 -0.97
N TYR A 232 -17.28 1.56 -1.86
CA TYR A 232 -16.21 1.49 -2.84
C TYR A 232 -16.82 1.25 -4.21
N GLU A 233 -16.33 1.96 -5.21
CA GLU A 233 -16.81 1.87 -6.58
C GLU A 233 -15.67 1.90 -7.59
N ASN A 234 -15.85 1.22 -8.72
CA ASN A 234 -14.99 1.39 -9.88
C ASN A 234 -15.44 2.65 -10.62
N VAL A 235 -14.81 3.78 -10.33
CA VAL A 235 -15.29 5.09 -10.81
C VAL A 235 -14.81 5.44 -12.22
N GLY A 236 -13.82 4.72 -12.77
CA GLY A 236 -13.29 5.01 -14.10
C GLY A 236 -11.80 4.72 -14.24
N GLU A 237 -11.01 5.73 -14.59
CA GLU A 237 -9.57 5.59 -14.86
C GLU A 237 -8.76 6.68 -14.14
N ASP A 238 -7.53 6.37 -13.76
CA ASP A 238 -6.54 7.38 -13.41
C ASP A 238 -5.31 7.33 -14.32
N TYR A 239 -4.64 8.48 -14.39
CA TYR A 239 -3.44 8.69 -15.19
C TYR A 239 -2.38 9.39 -14.35
N SER A 240 -1.15 8.91 -14.44
CA SER A 240 0.01 9.54 -13.80
C SER A 240 1.15 9.67 -14.80
N LEU A 241 1.58 10.89 -15.10
CA LEU A 241 2.76 11.18 -15.91
C LEU A 241 3.76 11.97 -15.08
N GLY A 242 4.94 11.43 -14.87
CA GLY A 242 5.89 12.09 -13.99
C GLY A 242 7.31 11.58 -14.05
N GLY A 243 8.10 12.02 -13.08
CA GLY A 243 9.47 11.59 -12.91
C GLY A 243 9.89 11.53 -11.45
N GLU A 244 10.83 10.64 -11.19
CA GLU A 244 11.47 10.44 -9.89
C GLU A 244 12.98 10.65 -10.01
N LEU A 245 13.54 11.33 -9.01
CA LEU A 245 14.98 11.54 -8.88
C LEU A 245 15.44 10.93 -7.55
N MET A 246 16.49 10.10 -7.62
CA MET A 246 17.14 9.55 -6.44
C MET A 246 18.62 9.86 -6.50
N ILE A 247 19.19 10.41 -5.44
CA ILE A 247 20.60 10.72 -5.30
C ILE A 247 21.07 10.19 -3.94
N GLY A 248 22.11 9.35 -3.94
CA GLY A 248 22.81 8.96 -2.72
C GLY A 248 24.26 9.43 -2.83
N VAL A 249 24.71 10.30 -1.93
CA VAL A 249 26.03 10.94 -2.02
C VAL A 249 26.71 11.12 -0.67
N ASP A 250 28.00 10.81 -0.64
CA ASP A 250 28.90 11.18 0.46
C ASP A 250 29.40 12.61 0.22
N ILE A 251 28.68 13.65 0.72
CA ILE A 251 29.06 15.07 0.58
C ILE A 251 30.43 15.32 1.23
N PHE A 252 30.62 14.74 2.41
CA PHE A 252 31.88 14.68 3.11
C PHE A 252 32.06 13.28 3.72
N LYS A 253 33.26 12.93 4.19
CA LYS A 253 33.50 11.64 4.87
C LYS A 253 32.62 11.41 6.09
N TRP A 254 32.11 12.46 6.67
CA TRP A 254 31.24 12.45 7.87
C TRP A 254 29.78 12.77 7.57
N TRP A 255 29.41 13.15 6.34
CA TRP A 255 28.06 13.49 5.95
C TRP A 255 27.63 12.76 4.69
N HIS A 256 26.68 11.85 4.84
CA HIS A 256 25.98 11.16 3.77
C HIS A 256 24.56 11.73 3.62
N ALA A 257 24.11 11.96 2.40
CA ALA A 257 22.76 12.40 2.08
C ALA A 257 22.11 11.49 1.04
N ASP A 258 20.87 11.05 1.31
CA ASP A 258 19.96 10.49 0.34
C ASP A 258 18.87 11.49 0.04
N ILE A 259 18.68 11.82 -1.21
CA ILE A 259 17.67 12.74 -1.72
C ILE A 259 16.75 11.96 -2.65
N MET A 260 15.45 11.99 -2.39
CA MET A 260 14.43 11.45 -3.27
C MET A 260 13.41 12.56 -3.54
N GLY A 261 13.03 12.69 -4.79
CA GLY A 261 11.98 13.62 -5.21
C GLY A 261 11.16 13.03 -6.34
N ASN A 262 9.86 13.20 -6.28
CA ASN A 262 8.96 12.85 -7.37
C ASN A 262 8.10 14.07 -7.73
N LEU A 263 7.78 14.19 -9.00
CA LEU A 263 6.87 15.19 -9.55
C LEU A 263 6.04 14.54 -10.63
N TYR A 264 4.70 14.63 -10.52
CA TYR A 264 3.83 14.04 -11.53
C TYR A 264 2.51 14.80 -11.67
N TYR A 265 2.04 14.84 -12.90
CA TYR A 265 0.67 15.21 -13.21
C TYR A 265 -0.23 13.99 -12.96
N TYR A 266 -1.29 14.20 -12.21
CA TYR A 266 -2.31 13.19 -11.89
C TYR A 266 -3.66 13.63 -12.40
N GLN A 267 -4.40 12.72 -13.01
CA GLN A 267 -5.77 12.91 -13.44
C GLN A 267 -6.58 11.68 -13.04
N VAL A 268 -7.73 11.88 -12.44
CA VAL A 268 -8.74 10.84 -12.21
C VAL A 268 -10.04 11.28 -12.84
N LYS A 269 -10.62 10.43 -13.69
CA LYS A 269 -11.86 10.73 -14.43
C LYS A 269 -12.76 9.53 -14.50
N GLY A 270 -14.06 9.78 -14.57
CA GLY A 270 -15.07 8.74 -14.67
C GLY A 270 -16.47 9.27 -14.45
N VAL A 271 -17.30 8.43 -13.88
CA VAL A 271 -18.69 8.75 -13.53
C VAL A 271 -18.91 8.46 -12.05
N LEU A 272 -19.53 9.39 -11.34
CA LEU A 272 -19.91 9.25 -9.96
C LEU A 272 -21.27 9.93 -9.76
N TYR A 273 -22.24 9.26 -9.13
CA TYR A 273 -23.64 9.72 -9.00
C TYR A 273 -24.29 10.05 -10.34
N ASP A 274 -24.03 9.24 -11.37
CA ASP A 274 -24.48 9.44 -12.76
C ASP A 274 -23.94 10.73 -13.42
N GLU A 275 -23.00 11.44 -12.77
CA GLU A 275 -22.37 12.65 -13.29
C GLU A 275 -20.92 12.39 -13.66
N PRO A 276 -20.45 12.88 -14.83
CA PRO A 276 -19.05 12.77 -15.21
C PRO A 276 -18.18 13.70 -14.36
N PHE A 277 -17.01 13.22 -13.98
CA PHE A 277 -15.99 14.03 -13.30
C PHE A 277 -14.62 13.87 -13.96
N ASP A 278 -13.79 14.91 -13.83
CA ASP A 278 -12.41 14.95 -14.32
C ASP A 278 -11.57 15.86 -13.40
N ASN A 279 -10.90 15.24 -12.43
CA ASN A 279 -10.12 15.96 -11.42
C ASN A 279 -8.63 15.80 -11.69
N THR A 280 -7.90 16.90 -11.62
CA THR A 280 -6.46 16.93 -11.91
C THR A 280 -5.67 17.60 -10.81
N SER A 281 -4.43 17.17 -10.62
CA SER A 281 -3.47 17.83 -9.72
C SER A 281 -2.04 17.64 -10.18
N LEU A 282 -1.18 18.62 -9.87
CA LEU A 282 0.26 18.46 -9.95
C LEU A 282 0.78 18.07 -8.58
N ASN A 283 1.20 16.82 -8.46
CA ASN A 283 1.64 16.25 -7.21
C ASN A 283 3.16 16.21 -7.14
N TRP A 284 3.71 16.51 -5.99
CA TRP A 284 5.13 16.34 -5.74
C TRP A 284 5.42 15.94 -4.30
N GLY A 285 6.50 15.23 -4.14
CA GLY A 285 6.97 14.79 -2.85
C GLY A 285 8.48 14.81 -2.79
N SER A 286 9.02 14.95 -1.60
CA SER A 286 10.46 14.86 -1.39
C SER A 286 10.78 14.18 -0.08
N ARG A 287 11.87 13.44 -0.08
CA ARG A 287 12.49 12.87 1.12
C ARG A 287 13.96 13.19 1.13
N LEU A 288 14.42 13.75 2.22
CA LEU A 288 15.82 14.05 2.47
C LEU A 288 16.26 13.31 3.72
N ASN A 289 17.19 12.36 3.59
CA ASN A 289 17.81 11.67 4.71
C ASN A 289 19.25 12.14 4.83
N ASN A 290 19.62 12.69 5.98
CA ASN A 290 21.00 13.05 6.29
C ASN A 290 21.52 12.16 7.40
N THR A 291 22.71 11.60 7.21
CA THR A 291 23.44 10.84 8.22
C THR A 291 24.77 11.50 8.48
N PHE A 292 24.97 11.97 9.71
CA PHE A 292 26.19 12.61 10.17
C PHE A 292 26.97 11.66 11.11
N LYS A 293 28.15 11.27 10.72
CA LYS A 293 29.09 10.50 11.53
C LYS A 293 29.91 11.46 12.39
N VAL A 294 29.38 11.81 13.57
CA VAL A 294 29.99 12.84 14.45
C VAL A 294 31.24 12.30 15.16
N ALA A 295 31.23 10.97 15.43
CA ALA A 295 32.36 10.24 15.99
C ALA A 295 32.34 8.79 15.48
N GLU A 296 33.37 8.00 15.81
CA GLU A 296 33.52 6.61 15.35
C GLU A 296 32.29 5.73 15.69
N PHE A 297 31.63 6.02 16.83
CA PHE A 297 30.51 5.26 17.36
C PHE A 297 29.22 6.08 17.51
N THR A 298 29.21 7.31 16.97
CA THR A 298 28.07 8.24 17.10
C THR A 298 27.60 8.67 15.73
N ASN A 299 26.34 8.37 15.43
CA ASN A 299 25.66 8.85 14.23
C ASN A 299 24.42 9.68 14.60
N ILE A 300 24.24 10.80 13.92
CA ILE A 300 23.03 11.61 13.96
C ILE A 300 22.33 11.45 12.62
N GLN A 301 21.03 11.22 12.65
CA GLN A 301 20.21 11.13 11.45
C GLN A 301 19.12 12.22 11.51
N LEU A 302 18.96 12.94 10.41
CA LEU A 302 17.90 13.92 10.22
C LEU A 302 17.15 13.59 8.93
N THR A 303 15.84 13.37 9.04
CA THR A 303 14.98 13.04 7.90
C THR A 303 13.90 14.08 7.76
N GLY A 304 13.77 14.65 6.56
CA GLY A 304 12.65 15.51 6.16
C GLY A 304 11.83 14.82 5.08
N ASN A 305 10.50 14.87 5.20
CA ASN A 305 9.57 14.39 4.17
C ASN A 305 8.56 15.49 3.90
N TYR A 306 8.22 15.70 2.64
CA TYR A 306 7.13 16.56 2.21
C TYR A 306 6.24 15.82 1.23
N ILE A 307 4.93 16.04 1.31
CA ILE A 307 3.91 15.53 0.40
C ILE A 307 3.01 16.72 0.03
N SER A 308 2.82 16.96 -1.27
CA SER A 308 1.93 18.00 -1.77
C SER A 308 0.46 17.64 -1.59
N PRO A 309 -0.47 18.61 -1.72
CA PRO A 309 -1.89 18.28 -1.90
C PRO A 309 -2.13 17.37 -3.09
N SER A 310 -3.20 16.56 -3.04
CA SER A 310 -3.63 15.65 -4.11
C SER A 310 -5.15 15.60 -4.20
N VAL A 311 -5.68 15.26 -5.38
CA VAL A 311 -7.11 15.10 -5.63
C VAL A 311 -7.53 13.63 -5.62
N SER A 312 -8.81 13.38 -5.38
CA SER A 312 -9.53 12.11 -5.54
C SER A 312 -10.81 12.35 -6.36
N ALA A 313 -11.64 11.33 -6.55
CA ALA A 313 -12.91 11.48 -7.24
C ALA A 313 -13.85 12.50 -6.55
N GLN A 314 -13.88 12.54 -5.20
CA GLN A 314 -14.80 13.36 -4.41
C GLN A 314 -14.17 14.53 -3.67
N GLY A 315 -12.87 14.83 -3.85
CA GLY A 315 -12.30 15.93 -3.10
C GLY A 315 -10.79 15.98 -3.16
N LYS A 316 -10.18 16.51 -2.10
CA LYS A 316 -8.72 16.64 -2.04
C LYS A 316 -8.19 16.36 -0.65
N ARG A 317 -6.94 15.92 -0.61
CA ARG A 317 -6.11 15.82 0.57
C ARG A 317 -5.13 16.98 0.59
N TYR A 318 -4.93 17.59 1.75
CA TYR A 318 -3.95 18.64 1.92
C TYR A 318 -2.54 18.06 2.11
N GLY A 319 -1.55 18.88 1.75
CA GLY A 319 -0.14 18.50 1.90
C GLY A 319 0.37 18.72 3.32
N TYR A 320 1.44 18.01 3.68
CA TYR A 320 2.11 18.18 4.96
C TYR A 320 3.60 17.85 4.85
N TYR A 321 4.37 18.26 5.85
CA TYR A 321 5.76 17.86 5.99
C TYR A 321 6.03 17.25 7.37
N VAL A 322 7.06 16.41 7.45
CA VAL A 322 7.48 15.78 8.71
C VAL A 322 8.99 15.82 8.81
N VAL A 323 9.49 16.23 9.97
CA VAL A 323 10.92 16.17 10.28
C VAL A 323 11.14 15.24 11.47
N ASN A 324 12.06 14.28 11.28
CA ASN A 324 12.46 13.34 12.31
C ASN A 324 13.96 13.46 12.57
N ALA A 325 14.36 13.26 13.83
CA ALA A 325 15.76 13.18 14.20
C ALA A 325 16.04 11.93 15.04
N ALA A 326 17.24 11.38 14.89
CA ALA A 326 17.71 10.28 15.69
C ALA A 326 19.20 10.43 16.03
N VAL A 327 19.56 10.02 17.22
CA VAL A 327 20.97 9.91 17.65
C VAL A 327 21.21 8.46 18.03
N LYS A 328 22.15 7.83 17.37
CA LYS A 328 22.60 6.47 17.66
C LYS A 328 23.99 6.51 18.24
N GLN A 329 24.15 5.93 19.43
CA GLN A 329 25.43 5.73 20.11
C GLN A 329 25.71 4.26 20.29
N GLU A 330 26.90 3.81 19.87
CA GLU A 330 27.36 2.44 20.03
C GLU A 330 28.45 2.37 21.12
N PHE A 331 28.41 1.29 21.91
CA PHE A 331 29.32 1.02 23.03
C PHE A 331 29.89 -0.38 22.93
N PHE A 332 30.97 -0.66 23.68
CA PHE A 332 31.58 -1.97 23.82
C PHE A 332 31.90 -2.65 22.46
N LYS A 333 32.57 -1.92 21.56
CA LYS A 333 32.89 -2.39 20.19
C LYS A 333 31.62 -2.82 19.43
N ARG A 334 30.58 -2.01 19.50
CA ARG A 334 29.26 -2.21 18.83
C ARG A 334 28.42 -3.36 19.39
N LYS A 335 28.72 -3.84 20.60
CA LYS A 335 27.84 -4.83 21.25
C LYS A 335 26.57 -4.22 21.83
N LEU A 336 26.64 -3.01 22.39
CA LEU A 336 25.48 -2.26 22.86
C LEU A 336 25.24 -1.07 21.96
N SER A 337 24.00 -0.88 21.52
CA SER A 337 23.54 0.26 20.70
C SER A 337 22.36 0.92 21.37
N LEU A 338 22.46 2.23 21.64
CA LEU A 338 21.38 3.07 22.11
C LEU A 338 20.94 3.98 20.96
N THR A 339 19.64 4.05 20.67
CA THR A 339 19.08 4.96 19.68
C THR A 339 17.97 5.77 20.31
N LEU A 340 18.20 7.08 20.47
CA LEU A 340 17.17 8.05 20.83
C LEU A 340 16.60 8.63 19.54
N GLN A 341 15.29 8.52 19.36
CA GLN A 341 14.57 9.02 18.18
C GLN A 341 13.45 9.95 18.60
N ALA A 342 13.32 11.08 17.90
CA ALA A 342 12.19 11.97 17.97
C ALA A 342 11.51 12.02 16.59
N ARG A 343 10.25 11.61 16.52
CA ARG A 343 9.45 11.64 15.30
C ARG A 343 8.52 12.85 15.31
N ASP A 344 8.36 13.46 14.15
CA ASP A 344 7.54 14.66 13.95
C ASP A 344 7.90 15.77 14.92
N LEU A 345 9.16 16.24 14.83
CA LEU A 345 9.74 17.25 15.73
C LEU A 345 8.90 18.52 15.88
N PHE A 346 8.18 18.89 14.82
CA PHE A 346 7.43 20.15 14.75
C PHE A 346 5.92 19.95 14.87
N GLY A 347 5.45 18.70 15.02
CA GLY A 347 4.01 18.39 15.09
C GLY A 347 3.25 18.78 13.83
N THR A 348 3.86 18.55 12.67
CA THR A 348 3.33 18.95 11.35
C THR A 348 2.74 17.80 10.55
N ALA A 349 2.80 16.56 11.09
CA ALA A 349 2.13 15.39 10.51
C ALA A 349 0.62 15.49 10.76
N VAL A 350 -0.04 16.27 9.93
CA VAL A 350 -1.50 16.47 9.96
C VAL A 350 -2.11 15.72 8.79
N PHE A 351 -3.13 14.92 9.06
CA PHE A 351 -3.96 14.35 8.02
C PHE A 351 -5.21 15.22 7.87
N GLU A 352 -5.33 15.88 6.73
CA GLU A 352 -6.38 16.85 6.46
C GLU A 352 -6.95 16.59 5.06
N SER A 353 -8.27 16.49 4.96
CA SER A 353 -8.96 16.26 3.69
C SER A 353 -10.34 16.88 3.69
N ILE A 354 -10.82 17.19 2.49
CA ILE A 354 -12.21 17.56 2.24
C ILE A 354 -12.76 16.62 1.19
N ASN A 355 -13.96 16.08 1.44
CA ASN A 355 -14.72 15.28 0.50
C ASN A 355 -16.10 15.92 0.32
N GLU A 356 -16.52 16.05 -0.92
CA GLU A 356 -17.75 16.74 -1.29
C GLU A 356 -18.59 15.84 -2.21
N GLY A 357 -19.89 15.91 -2.06
CA GLY A 357 -20.89 15.26 -2.91
C GLY A 357 -22.05 16.17 -3.13
N PRO A 358 -23.10 15.72 -3.86
CA PRO A 358 -24.26 16.56 -4.17
C PRO A 358 -24.94 17.17 -2.93
N ASP A 359 -24.98 16.41 -1.83
CA ASP A 359 -25.75 16.76 -0.63
C ASP A 359 -24.91 16.85 0.65
N PHE A 360 -23.56 16.79 0.54
CA PHE A 360 -22.69 16.87 1.69
C PHE A 360 -21.36 17.53 1.40
N SER A 361 -20.75 18.09 2.45
CA SER A 361 -19.34 18.48 2.50
C SER A 361 -18.77 17.98 3.82
N ASN A 362 -17.73 17.14 3.75
CA ASN A 362 -17.09 16.54 4.91
C ASN A 362 -15.63 16.97 5.00
N TYR A 363 -15.31 17.72 6.05
CA TYR A 363 -13.95 18.11 6.38
C TYR A 363 -13.40 17.21 7.48
N PHE A 364 -12.28 16.57 7.21
CA PHE A 364 -11.59 15.70 8.15
C PHE A 364 -10.24 16.28 8.52
N TYR A 365 -9.98 16.38 9.83
CA TYR A 365 -8.71 16.81 10.39
C TYR A 365 -8.28 15.88 11.51
N ALA A 366 -7.08 15.30 11.37
CA ALA A 366 -6.49 14.45 12.39
C ALA A 366 -5.02 14.81 12.61
N LYS A 367 -4.67 15.13 13.85
CA LYS A 367 -3.31 15.43 14.29
C LYS A 367 -2.91 14.45 15.38
N ARG A 368 -1.76 13.80 15.23
CA ARG A 368 -1.19 12.94 16.27
C ARG A 368 -0.42 13.77 17.28
N ASN A 369 -0.35 13.28 18.51
CA ASN A 369 0.52 13.89 19.51
C ASN A 369 1.98 13.78 19.07
N ALA A 370 2.67 14.91 19.05
CA ALA A 370 4.05 15.03 18.60
C ALA A 370 4.82 16.04 19.49
N PRO A 371 6.16 15.91 19.60
CA PRO A 371 6.97 14.83 19.04
C PRO A 371 6.82 13.49 19.78
N LEU A 372 6.88 12.37 19.05
CA LEU A 372 6.97 11.05 19.67
C LEU A 372 8.43 10.70 19.91
N ILE A 373 8.81 10.64 21.20
CA ILE A 373 10.18 10.30 21.61
C ILE A 373 10.25 8.83 21.99
N SER A 374 11.24 8.12 21.44
CA SER A 374 11.49 6.71 21.74
C SER A 374 12.96 6.43 21.98
N LEU A 375 13.25 5.56 22.95
CA LEU A 375 14.59 5.04 23.23
C LEU A 375 14.62 3.56 22.91
N SER A 376 15.50 3.18 22.00
CA SER A 376 15.76 1.78 21.64
C SER A 376 17.12 1.34 22.17
N VAL A 377 17.14 0.21 22.88
CA VAL A 377 18.34 -0.42 23.40
C VAL A 377 18.51 -1.78 22.73
N SER A 378 19.63 -1.98 22.04
CA SER A 378 19.97 -3.24 21.37
C SER A 378 21.28 -3.79 21.88
N PHE A 379 21.29 -5.03 22.36
CA PHE A 379 22.49 -5.72 22.83
C PHE A 379 22.74 -6.99 22.03
N LYS A 380 23.94 -7.11 21.44
CA LYS A 380 24.37 -8.28 20.68
C LYS A 380 25.04 -9.29 21.61
N ILE A 381 24.37 -10.41 21.89
CA ILE A 381 24.90 -11.46 22.78
C ILE A 381 25.99 -12.29 22.07
N ASN A 382 25.81 -12.54 20.78
CA ASN A 382 26.76 -13.30 19.96
C ASN A 382 26.90 -12.73 18.54
N ASN A 383 27.84 -13.26 17.76
CA ASN A 383 28.09 -12.86 16.38
C ASN A 383 27.29 -13.73 15.36
N TYR A 384 26.17 -14.34 15.77
CA TYR A 384 25.34 -15.14 14.89
C TYR A 384 24.80 -14.29 13.74
N LYS A 385 25.18 -14.65 12.52
CA LYS A 385 24.60 -14.11 11.28
C LYS A 385 23.65 -15.16 10.72
N VAL A 386 22.38 -14.84 10.64
CA VAL A 386 21.44 -15.65 9.87
C VAL A 386 21.94 -15.72 8.44
N ARG A 387 22.27 -16.91 7.94
CA ARG A 387 22.49 -17.12 6.51
C ARG A 387 21.15 -16.86 5.82
N ARG A 388 21.01 -15.71 5.16
CA ARG A 388 19.94 -15.52 4.20
C ARG A 388 20.25 -16.39 2.99
N ASN A 389 19.48 -17.44 2.78
CA ASN A 389 19.43 -18.06 1.47
C ASN A 389 18.84 -17.01 0.51
N PRO A 390 19.48 -16.72 -0.63
CA PRO A 390 18.82 -15.93 -1.65
C PRO A 390 17.59 -16.73 -2.10
N THR A 391 16.42 -16.34 -1.66
CA THR A 391 15.18 -16.80 -2.25
C THR A 391 15.15 -16.27 -3.67
N SER A 392 14.98 -17.16 -4.65
CA SER A 392 14.71 -16.76 -6.02
C SER A 392 13.52 -15.81 -6.00
N GLU A 393 13.73 -14.56 -6.39
CA GLU A 393 12.66 -13.62 -6.65
C GLU A 393 11.94 -14.08 -7.94
N GLY A 394 11.02 -15.05 -7.79
CA GLY A 394 10.06 -15.34 -8.83
C GLY A 394 9.03 -14.20 -8.90
N PHE A 395 8.29 -14.12 -9.98
CA PHE A 395 7.15 -13.23 -10.18
C PHE A 395 6.21 -13.27 -8.97
N ASP A 396 6.46 -12.41 -7.98
CA ASP A 396 5.57 -12.19 -6.86
C ASP A 396 4.81 -10.89 -7.11
N THR A 397 3.51 -10.98 -7.25
CA THR A 397 2.65 -9.81 -7.48
C THR A 397 2.54 -8.92 -6.24
N GLY A 398 3.17 -9.28 -5.12
CA GLY A 398 3.13 -8.50 -3.88
C GLY A 398 1.77 -8.48 -3.18
N GLU A 399 0.80 -9.25 -3.67
CA GLU A 399 -0.51 -9.31 -3.03
C GLU A 399 -0.44 -10.13 -1.74
N GLU A 400 -0.68 -9.47 -0.62
CA GLU A 400 -1.06 -10.12 0.63
C GLU A 400 -2.55 -10.52 0.54
N PHE A 401 -2.84 -11.70 1.10
CA PHE A 401 -4.22 -12.16 1.25
C PHE A 401 -4.96 -11.32 2.28
#